data_553cdee02071b60f55dba86b415806d9
#
_entry.id   553cdee02071b60f55dba86b415806d9
#
_cell.length_a   1.000
_cell.length_b   1.000
_cell.length_c   1.000
_cell.angle_alpha   90.00
_cell.angle_beta   90.00
_cell.angle_gamma   90.00
#
_symmetry.space_group_name_H-M   'P 1'
#
loop_
_entity.id
_entity.type
_entity.pdbx_description
1 polymer ?
#
loop_
_entity_poly.entity_id
_entity_poly.type
_entity_poly.pdbx_seq_one_letter_code
_entity_poly.pdbx_strand_id
1 'polypeptide(L)'
;MRENDELEGERLYSRLLKLLKSKGVGGATVLKAIIGYGTTGEYHYEGIEVLSYNLPVVVKFVEKEEKVNSLLEELTKYVEKGLITIERAQVWVSS
;
A
#
# COMPACT_ATOMS: atom_id res chain seq x y z
N MET A 1 2.17 -3.48 4.21
CA MET A 1 2.29 -4.80 3.55
C MET A 1 3.70 -5.02 3.05
N ARG A 2 4.01 -6.22 2.64
CA ARG A 2 5.30 -6.58 2.06
C ARG A 2 5.17 -6.84 0.57
N GLU A 3 6.28 -6.71 -0.15
CA GLU A 3 6.31 -6.87 -1.60
C GLU A 3 5.76 -8.22 -2.07
N ASN A 4 6.07 -9.30 -1.35
CA ASN A 4 5.66 -10.65 -1.76
C ASN A 4 4.27 -11.06 -1.30
N ASP A 5 3.55 -10.22 -0.57
CA ASP A 5 2.19 -10.53 -0.18
C ASP A 5 1.32 -10.71 -1.42
N GLU A 6 0.51 -11.76 -1.43
CA GLU A 6 -0.31 -12.13 -2.56
C GLU A 6 -1.77 -12.26 -2.18
N LEU A 7 -2.63 -12.03 -3.15
CA LEU A 7 -4.06 -12.28 -3.08
C LEU A 7 -4.49 -12.91 -4.39
N GLU A 8 -5.04 -14.11 -4.32
CA GLU A 8 -5.49 -14.87 -5.49
C GLU A 8 -4.39 -15.04 -6.56
N GLY A 9 -3.14 -15.29 -6.11
CA GLY A 9 -2.04 -15.54 -7.02
C GLY A 9 -1.40 -14.30 -7.63
N GLU A 10 -1.82 -13.12 -7.20
CA GLU A 10 -1.29 -11.85 -7.68
C GLU A 10 -0.70 -11.06 -6.52
N ARG A 11 0.29 -10.22 -6.79
CA ARG A 11 0.85 -9.35 -5.75
C ARG A 11 -0.25 -8.48 -5.16
N LEU A 12 -0.30 -8.41 -3.84
CA LEU A 12 -1.34 -7.67 -3.14
C LEU A 12 -1.34 -6.20 -3.53
N TYR A 13 -0.17 -5.56 -3.63
CA TYR A 13 -0.11 -4.15 -4.02
C TYR A 13 -0.66 -3.92 -5.43
N SER A 14 -0.44 -4.85 -6.35
CA SER A 14 -1.02 -4.77 -7.70
C SER A 14 -2.53 -4.87 -7.67
N ARG A 15 -3.05 -5.78 -6.86
CA ARG A 15 -4.50 -5.94 -6.69
C ARG A 15 -5.12 -4.69 -6.09
N LEU A 16 -4.44 -4.08 -5.11
CA LEU A 16 -4.89 -2.84 -4.51
C LEU A 16 -4.92 -1.70 -5.52
N LEU A 17 -3.90 -1.58 -6.35
CA LEU A 17 -3.89 -0.56 -7.40
C LEU A 17 -5.06 -0.73 -8.37
N LYS A 18 -5.33 -1.96 -8.78
CA LYS A 18 -6.46 -2.26 -9.67
C LYS A 18 -7.78 -1.93 -9.01
N LEU A 19 -7.94 -2.25 -7.74
CA LEU A 19 -9.14 -1.90 -6.99
C LEU A 19 -9.35 -0.39 -6.94
N LEU A 20 -8.32 0.35 -6.54
CA LEU A 20 -8.41 1.81 -6.43
C LEU A 20 -8.76 2.44 -7.78
N LYS A 21 -8.13 1.97 -8.85
CA LYS A 21 -8.43 2.45 -10.19
C LYS A 21 -9.88 2.15 -10.58
N SER A 22 -10.37 0.96 -10.28
CA SER A 22 -11.75 0.56 -10.59
C SER A 22 -12.78 1.36 -9.81
N LYS A 23 -12.41 1.88 -8.64
CA LYS A 23 -13.27 2.72 -7.81
C LYS A 23 -13.17 4.21 -8.14
N GLY A 24 -12.43 4.56 -9.18
CA GLY A 24 -12.33 5.94 -9.64
C GLY A 24 -11.35 6.80 -8.86
N VAL A 25 -10.41 6.19 -8.13
CA VAL A 25 -9.33 6.93 -7.49
C VAL A 25 -8.41 7.50 -8.57
N GLY A 26 -8.18 8.80 -8.54
CA GLY A 26 -7.46 9.49 -9.61
C GLY A 26 -5.99 9.14 -9.72
N GLY A 27 -5.38 8.71 -8.64
CA GLY A 27 -3.98 8.30 -8.66
C GLY A 27 -3.60 7.57 -7.38
N ALA A 28 -2.67 6.65 -7.50
CA ALA A 28 -2.12 5.92 -6.36
C ALA A 28 -0.66 5.63 -6.63
N THR A 29 0.12 5.56 -5.57
CA THR A 29 1.57 5.35 -5.66
C THR A 29 1.97 4.20 -4.76
N VAL A 30 2.85 3.36 -5.25
CA VAL A 30 3.47 2.30 -4.46
C VAL A 30 4.89 2.71 -4.13
N LEU A 31 5.21 2.72 -2.85
CA LEU A 31 6.55 3.01 -2.36
C LEU A 31 7.12 1.73 -1.76
N LYS A 32 8.32 1.38 -2.19
CA LYS A 32 9.04 0.23 -1.65
C LYS A 32 10.10 0.74 -0.69
N ALA A 33 10.09 0.23 0.52
CA ALA A 33 11.09 0.59 1.52
C ALA A 33 12.44 -0.04 1.18
N ILE A 34 13.51 0.65 1.52
CA ILE A 34 14.86 0.09 1.37
C ILE A 34 15.28 -0.68 2.61
N ILE A 35 14.66 -0.40 3.75
CA ILE A 35 14.85 -1.11 5.00
C ILE A 35 13.65 -0.87 5.91
N GLY A 36 13.31 -1.85 6.73
CA GLY A 36 12.26 -1.69 7.70
C GLY A 36 12.14 -2.91 8.60
N TYR A 37 11.45 -2.75 9.72
CA TYR A 37 11.08 -3.87 10.56
C TYR A 37 9.66 -3.68 11.07
N GLY A 38 9.01 -4.78 11.35
CA GLY A 38 7.64 -4.75 11.84
C GLY A 38 7.48 -5.49 13.15
N THR A 39 6.29 -5.97 13.41
CA THR A 39 5.94 -6.63 14.67
C THR A 39 6.78 -7.88 14.97
N THR A 40 7.38 -8.51 13.98
CA THR A 40 8.25 -9.67 14.17
C THR A 40 9.65 -9.28 14.63
N GLY A 41 10.02 -8.01 14.54
CA GLY A 41 11.35 -7.52 14.90
C GLY A 41 12.43 -7.81 13.87
N GLU A 42 12.09 -8.48 12.79
CA GLU A 42 13.05 -8.77 11.73
C GLU A 42 13.24 -7.57 10.81
N TYR A 43 14.50 -7.34 10.43
CA TYR A 43 14.83 -6.29 9.48
C TYR A 43 14.66 -6.79 8.05
N HIS A 44 14.03 -5.97 7.22
CA HIS A 44 13.87 -6.20 5.79
C HIS A 44 14.56 -5.05 5.07
N TYR A 45 15.60 -5.33 4.33
CA TYR A 45 16.35 -4.29 3.64
C TYR A 45 16.85 -4.77 2.27
N GLU A 46 17.11 -3.80 1.40
CA GLU A 46 17.69 -4.05 0.11
C GLU A 46 19.21 -4.01 0.24
N GLY A 47 19.89 -5.04 -0.24
CA GLY A 47 21.32 -5.14 -0.17
C GLY A 47 21.86 -5.94 -1.35
N ILE A 48 23.14 -5.77 -1.64
CA ILE A 48 23.78 -6.40 -2.79
C ILE A 48 23.82 -7.93 -2.65
N GLU A 49 23.91 -8.41 -1.44
CA GLU A 49 24.12 -9.83 -1.15
C GLU A 49 22.81 -10.64 -1.12
N VAL A 50 21.68 -9.97 -1.15
CA VAL A 50 20.38 -10.63 -1.07
C VAL A 50 19.69 -10.52 -2.42
N LEU A 51 19.34 -11.66 -3.00
CA LEU A 51 18.75 -11.72 -4.33
C LEU A 51 17.22 -11.57 -4.31
N SER A 52 16.60 -11.80 -3.19
CA SER A 52 15.15 -11.73 -3.05
C SER A 52 14.78 -11.21 -1.68
N TYR A 53 14.01 -10.15 -1.65
CA TYR A 53 13.55 -9.56 -0.39
C TYR A 53 12.07 -9.45 -0.36
N ASN A 54 11.55 -9.60 0.85
CA ASN A 54 10.16 -9.29 1.13
C ASN A 54 10.11 -7.95 1.85
N LEU A 55 10.40 -6.89 1.11
CA LEU A 55 10.50 -5.54 1.68
C LEU A 55 9.12 -4.94 1.96
N PRO A 56 9.03 -4.05 2.95
CA PRO A 56 7.80 -3.30 3.20
C PRO A 56 7.40 -2.46 2.00
N VAL A 57 6.10 -2.42 1.75
CA VAL A 57 5.52 -1.66 0.66
C VAL A 57 4.39 -0.80 1.21
N VAL A 58 4.35 0.45 0.78
CA VAL A 58 3.29 1.38 1.12
C VAL A 58 2.51 1.72 -0.15
N VAL A 59 1.20 1.53 -0.11
CA VAL A 59 0.30 2.02 -1.16
C VAL A 59 -0.36 3.29 -0.63
N LYS A 60 -0.17 4.37 -1.35
CA LYS A 60 -0.62 5.70 -0.94
C LYS A 60 -1.53 6.32 -1.99
N PHE A 61 -2.62 6.92 -1.55
CA PHE A 61 -3.48 7.70 -2.43
C PHE A 61 -4.14 8.82 -1.63
N VAL A 62 -4.62 9.84 -2.35
CA VAL A 62 -5.30 10.99 -1.76
C VAL A 62 -6.67 11.12 -2.41
N GLU A 63 -7.70 11.20 -1.59
CA GLU A 63 -9.08 11.34 -2.04
C GLU A 63 -9.90 12.13 -1.04
N LYS A 64 -11.11 12.50 -1.44
CA LYS A 64 -12.07 13.15 -0.55
C LYS A 64 -12.49 12.20 0.56
N GLU A 65 -12.76 12.75 1.73
CA GLU A 65 -13.09 11.97 2.92
C GLU A 65 -14.23 10.96 2.69
N GLU A 66 -15.31 11.39 2.03
CA GLU A 66 -16.44 10.50 1.77
C GLU A 66 -16.03 9.29 0.94
N LYS A 67 -15.16 9.50 -0.04
CA LYS A 67 -14.70 8.43 -0.90
C LYS A 67 -13.78 7.48 -0.15
N VAL A 68 -12.89 8.02 0.67
CA VAL A 68 -12.03 7.20 1.54
C VAL A 68 -12.88 6.32 2.43
N ASN A 69 -13.88 6.89 3.09
CA ASN A 69 -14.75 6.13 3.98
C ASN A 69 -15.51 5.02 3.24
N SER A 70 -15.93 5.29 2.01
CA SER A 70 -16.63 4.28 1.21
C SER A 70 -15.73 3.12 0.79
N LEU A 71 -14.42 3.35 0.73
CA LEU A 71 -13.46 2.33 0.32
C LEU A 71 -12.92 1.49 1.49
N LEU A 72 -13.02 1.99 2.71
CA LEU A 72 -12.38 1.36 3.88
C LEU A 72 -12.81 -0.09 4.09
N GLU A 73 -14.09 -0.39 3.91
CA GLU A 73 -14.58 -1.75 4.12
C GLU A 73 -13.89 -2.75 3.19
N GLU A 74 -13.76 -2.42 1.92
CA GLU A 74 -13.05 -3.29 0.97
C GLU A 74 -11.55 -3.34 1.24
N LEU A 75 -10.95 -2.19 1.53
CA LEU A 75 -9.52 -2.11 1.81
C LEU A 75 -9.14 -2.98 3.01
N THR A 76 -9.95 -2.99 4.05
CA THR A 76 -9.67 -3.81 5.23
C THR A 76 -9.74 -5.31 4.92
N LYS A 77 -10.56 -5.70 3.96
CA LYS A 77 -10.61 -7.10 3.52
C LYS A 77 -9.36 -7.51 2.77
N TYR A 78 -8.74 -6.59 2.03
CA TYR A 78 -7.52 -6.87 1.27
C TYR A 78 -6.28 -6.89 2.18
N VAL A 79 -6.26 -6.01 3.18
CA VAL A 79 -5.08 -5.79 4.03
C VAL A 79 -5.32 -6.42 5.40
N GLU A 80 -5.23 -7.74 5.47
CA GLU A 80 -5.51 -8.48 6.71
C GLU A 80 -4.40 -8.36 7.75
N LYS A 81 -3.15 -8.31 7.29
CA LYS A 81 -1.97 -8.29 8.17
C LYS A 81 -1.20 -6.98 8.09
N GLY A 82 -1.77 -6.00 7.44
CA GLY A 82 -1.13 -4.72 7.26
C GLY A 82 -1.68 -3.65 8.18
N LEU A 83 -1.24 -2.45 7.93
CA LEU A 83 -1.65 -1.27 8.66
C LEU A 83 -2.26 -0.29 7.66
N ILE A 84 -3.43 0.23 7.99
CA ILE A 84 -4.06 1.30 7.22
C ILE A 84 -4.07 2.54 8.09
N THR A 85 -3.48 3.62 7.59
CA THR A 85 -3.52 4.91 8.28
C THR A 85 -4.25 5.92 7.41
N ILE A 86 -4.93 6.85 8.06
CA ILE A 86 -5.67 7.92 7.39
C ILE A 86 -5.22 9.23 7.98
N GLU A 87 -4.83 10.15 7.11
CA GLU A 87 -4.40 11.49 7.51
C GLU A 87 -5.11 12.53 6.67
N ARG A 88 -5.31 13.70 7.23
CA ARG A 88 -5.80 14.83 6.46
C ARG A 88 -4.63 15.48 5.75
N ALA A 89 -4.84 15.80 4.49
CA ALA A 89 -3.83 16.47 3.69
C ALA A 89 -4.45 17.68 2.99
N GLN A 90 -3.66 18.71 2.84
CA GLN A 90 -4.02 19.87 2.05
C GLN A 90 -3.39 19.69 0.67
N VAL A 91 -4.23 19.69 -0.36
CA VAL A 91 -3.77 19.46 -1.73
C VAL A 91 -3.72 20.76 -2.49
N TRP A 92 -2.59 21.04 -3.07
CA TRP A 92 -2.38 22.18 -3.95
C TRP A 92 -2.20 21.66 -5.37
N VAL A 93 -3.01 22.16 -6.29
CA VAL A 93 -2.92 21.77 -7.69
C VAL A 93 -2.69 23.03 -8.49
N SER A 94 -1.58 23.06 -9.22
CA SER A 94 -1.34 24.12 -10.19
C SER A 94 -1.88 23.67 -11.54
N SER A 95 -2.75 24.46 -12.09
CA SER A 95 -3.34 24.17 -13.40
C SER A 95 -2.63 24.95 -14.50
#